data_1c033a24667bf5b7b0835d5d7315982f
#
_entry.id   1c033a24667bf5b7b0835d5d7315982f
#
_cell.length_a   1.000
_cell.length_b   1.000
_cell.length_c   1.000
_cell.angle_alpha   90.00
_cell.angle_beta   90.00
_cell.angle_gamma   90.00
#
_symmetry.space_group_name_H-M   'P 1'
#
loop_
_entity.id
_entity.type
_entity.pdbx_description
1 polymer ?
#
loop_
_entity_poly.entity_id
_entity_poly.type
_entity_poly.pdbx_seq_one_letter_code
_entity_poly.pdbx_strand_id
1 'polypeptide(L)'
;RVLEPEALGIPEDAASATAAAPLVLSGDYVFLYSSQSAERSFEYPFGNDGTWHGEFTLRLAQVLAAAPEASWRQVLDAATAAMTLGPARQMPEGEGPLLDAQVFGTAMAEQRFAVTGSTVAAGLLQGLAEGAELALYASGAGGDPMGFVTVTKAEARRATIAGDIPPGAAWAEVAAAAPAPPLTL
;
A
#
# COMPACT_ATOMS: atom_id res chain seq x y z
N ARG A 1 -25.51 9.70 -8.77
CA ARG A 1 -26.91 9.80 -8.28
C ARG A 1 -27.00 8.94 -7.03
N VAL A 2 -27.20 9.54 -5.88
CA VAL A 2 -27.46 8.84 -4.62
C VAL A 2 -28.90 8.30 -4.72
N LEU A 3 -29.08 7.00 -4.52
CA LEU A 3 -30.39 6.38 -4.43
C LEU A 3 -30.86 6.49 -2.97
N GLU A 4 -32.11 6.89 -2.78
CA GLU A 4 -32.71 6.91 -1.46
C GLU A 4 -32.91 5.47 -0.94
N PRO A 5 -32.83 5.22 0.38
CA PRO A 5 -32.92 3.89 0.96
C PRO A 5 -34.19 3.13 0.52
N GLU A 6 -35.31 3.83 0.39
CA GLU A 6 -36.58 3.24 -0.06
C GLU A 6 -36.51 2.67 -1.48
N ALA A 7 -35.73 3.33 -2.36
CA ALA A 7 -35.51 2.84 -3.74
C ALA A 7 -34.72 1.52 -3.78
N LEU A 8 -34.04 1.19 -2.69
CA LEU A 8 -33.29 -0.06 -2.49
C LEU A 8 -34.07 -1.10 -1.67
N GLY A 9 -35.32 -0.79 -1.29
CA GLY A 9 -36.13 -1.67 -0.45
C GLY A 9 -35.64 -1.77 1.00
N ILE A 10 -34.86 -0.77 1.47
CA ILE A 10 -34.38 -0.70 2.85
C ILE A 10 -35.45 0.02 3.67
N PRO A 11 -36.02 -0.60 4.71
CA PRO A 11 -37.01 0.04 5.58
C PRO A 11 -36.40 1.26 6.28
N GLU A 12 -37.19 2.34 6.46
CA GLU A 12 -36.74 3.55 7.13
C GLU A 12 -36.21 3.32 8.56
N ASP A 13 -36.78 2.35 9.25
CA ASP A 13 -36.39 1.96 10.61
C ASP A 13 -35.05 1.18 10.65
N ALA A 14 -34.63 0.58 9.52
CA ALA A 14 -33.31 -0.03 9.40
C ALA A 14 -32.16 0.99 9.39
N ALA A 15 -32.45 2.24 8.98
CA ALA A 15 -31.48 3.34 8.99
C ALA A 15 -31.25 3.91 10.41
N SER A 16 -32.12 3.62 11.36
CA SER A 16 -31.97 4.05 12.76
C SER A 16 -31.43 2.95 13.68
N ALA A 17 -30.74 1.99 13.12
CA ALA A 17 -30.07 0.97 13.94
C ALA A 17 -29.16 1.69 14.94
N THR A 18 -29.62 1.76 16.17
CA THR A 18 -28.83 2.13 17.35
C THR A 18 -27.49 1.42 17.23
N ALA A 19 -26.40 2.14 17.40
CA ALA A 19 -25.06 1.66 17.25
C ALA A 19 -24.97 0.22 17.79
N ALA A 20 -24.98 -0.74 16.88
CA ALA A 20 -24.81 -2.13 17.25
C ALA A 20 -23.47 -2.23 17.98
N ALA A 21 -23.43 -3.02 19.04
CA ALA A 21 -22.16 -3.30 19.70
C ALA A 21 -21.13 -3.65 18.61
N PRO A 22 -19.91 -3.12 18.70
CA PRO A 22 -18.90 -3.34 17.67
C PRO A 22 -18.82 -4.85 17.39
N LEU A 23 -18.99 -5.21 16.12
CA LEU A 23 -18.91 -6.59 15.69
C LEU A 23 -17.47 -7.05 15.93
N VAL A 24 -17.26 -7.88 16.95
CA VAL A 24 -15.96 -8.50 17.17
C VAL A 24 -15.81 -9.60 16.13
N LEU A 25 -15.03 -9.34 15.10
CA LEU A 25 -14.67 -10.35 14.13
C LEU A 25 -13.77 -11.38 14.79
N SER A 26 -14.15 -12.65 14.71
CA SER A 26 -13.35 -13.77 15.17
C SER A 26 -12.73 -14.48 13.98
N GLY A 27 -11.45 -14.83 14.09
CA GLY A 27 -10.69 -15.50 13.02
C GLY A 27 -9.66 -14.59 12.36
N ASP A 28 -8.92 -15.16 11.44
CA ASP A 28 -7.89 -14.49 10.69
C ASP A 28 -8.47 -13.88 9.42
N TYR A 29 -8.26 -12.57 9.25
CA TYR A 29 -8.78 -11.83 8.10
C TYR A 29 -7.86 -10.70 7.70
N VAL A 30 -8.04 -10.23 6.48
CA VAL A 30 -7.54 -8.96 5.99
C VAL A 30 -8.64 -8.28 5.18
N PHE A 31 -8.85 -7.00 5.41
CA PHE A 31 -9.68 -6.14 4.58
C PHE A 31 -8.83 -5.10 3.87
N LEU A 32 -9.06 -4.95 2.57
CA LEU A 32 -8.45 -3.91 1.76
C LEU A 32 -9.56 -3.03 1.19
N TYR A 33 -9.55 -1.78 1.57
CA TYR A 33 -10.51 -0.78 1.12
C TYR A 33 -9.92 0.05 0.00
N SER A 34 -10.68 0.28 -1.05
CA SER A 34 -10.24 1.04 -2.22
C SER A 34 -10.05 2.53 -1.95
N SER A 35 -10.66 3.06 -0.89
CA SER A 35 -10.59 4.46 -0.47
C SER A 35 -10.98 4.59 0.99
N GLN A 36 -10.65 5.72 1.61
CA GLN A 36 -11.15 6.09 2.93
C GLN A 36 -12.67 6.33 2.91
N SER A 37 -13.32 6.24 4.07
CA SER A 37 -14.79 6.35 4.19
C SER A 37 -15.37 7.68 3.68
N ALA A 38 -14.58 8.76 3.71
CA ALA A 38 -14.97 10.09 3.22
C ALA A 38 -14.62 10.32 1.74
N GLU A 39 -13.95 9.38 1.09
CA GLU A 39 -13.48 9.48 -0.28
C GLU A 39 -14.32 8.64 -1.24
N ARG A 40 -14.10 8.88 -2.53
CA ARG A 40 -14.71 8.11 -3.61
C ARG A 40 -13.69 7.19 -4.25
N SER A 41 -14.12 6.01 -4.65
CA SER A 41 -13.36 5.15 -5.55
C SER A 41 -13.64 5.55 -7.00
N PHE A 42 -12.61 5.47 -7.83
CA PHE A 42 -12.69 5.92 -9.23
C PHE A 42 -12.42 4.77 -10.19
N GLU A 43 -13.03 4.90 -11.36
CA GLU A 43 -12.78 4.06 -12.53
C GLU A 43 -12.28 4.93 -13.68
N TYR A 44 -11.41 4.39 -14.48
CA TYR A 44 -10.85 5.04 -15.66
C TYR A 44 -10.70 4.06 -16.81
N PRO A 45 -10.70 4.54 -18.06
CA PRO A 45 -10.30 3.74 -19.20
C PRO A 45 -8.78 3.60 -19.20
N PHE A 46 -8.29 2.37 -19.12
CA PHE A 46 -6.88 2.03 -19.17
C PHE A 46 -6.56 1.22 -20.41
N GLY A 47 -5.31 1.30 -20.86
CA GLY A 47 -4.83 0.60 -22.04
C GLY A 47 -5.30 1.23 -23.35
N ASN A 48 -4.90 0.59 -24.46
CA ASN A 48 -5.19 1.08 -25.81
C ASN A 48 -6.63 0.78 -26.27
N ASP A 49 -7.29 -0.16 -25.61
CA ASP A 49 -8.67 -0.57 -25.87
C ASP A 49 -9.71 0.27 -25.11
N GLY A 50 -9.24 1.12 -24.17
CA GLY A 50 -10.11 1.99 -23.39
C GLY A 50 -11.03 1.24 -22.42
N THR A 51 -10.70 0.01 -22.05
CA THR A 51 -11.48 -0.76 -21.07
C THR A 51 -11.47 -0.09 -19.71
N TRP A 52 -12.65 0.04 -19.10
CA TRP A 52 -12.81 0.67 -17.79
C TRP A 52 -12.43 -0.29 -16.67
N HIS A 53 -11.62 0.19 -15.75
CA HIS A 53 -11.20 -0.53 -14.56
C HIS A 53 -11.27 0.38 -13.34
N GLY A 54 -11.63 -0.18 -12.19
CA GLY A 54 -11.41 0.47 -10.91
C GLY A 54 -9.91 0.66 -10.69
N GLU A 55 -9.46 1.89 -10.44
CA GLU A 55 -8.02 2.22 -10.28
C GLU A 55 -7.36 1.30 -9.24
N PHE A 56 -7.95 1.22 -8.04
CA PHE A 56 -7.41 0.37 -6.98
C PHE A 56 -7.32 -1.10 -7.40
N THR A 57 -8.39 -1.65 -7.95
CA THR A 57 -8.44 -3.07 -8.36
C THR A 57 -7.40 -3.38 -9.42
N LEU A 58 -7.23 -2.49 -10.40
CA LEU A 58 -6.22 -2.66 -11.44
C LEU A 58 -4.81 -2.66 -10.85
N ARG A 59 -4.49 -1.68 -9.98
CA ARG A 59 -3.16 -1.58 -9.35
C ARG A 59 -2.89 -2.77 -8.44
N LEU A 60 -3.87 -3.16 -7.64
CA LEU A 60 -3.80 -4.34 -6.79
C LEU A 60 -3.48 -5.61 -7.60
N ALA A 61 -4.21 -5.85 -8.69
CA ALA A 61 -3.99 -6.98 -9.56
C ALA A 61 -2.60 -6.98 -10.21
N GLN A 62 -2.12 -5.81 -10.66
CA GLN A 62 -0.78 -5.65 -11.24
C GLN A 62 0.31 -5.99 -10.22
N VAL A 63 0.19 -5.50 -8.98
CA VAL A 63 1.16 -5.79 -7.91
C VAL A 63 1.13 -7.27 -7.52
N LEU A 64 -0.06 -7.86 -7.35
CA LEU A 64 -0.20 -9.29 -7.04
C LEU A 64 0.44 -10.18 -8.10
N ALA A 65 0.29 -9.81 -9.38
CA ALA A 65 0.91 -10.56 -10.48
C ALA A 65 2.44 -10.42 -10.50
N ALA A 66 2.98 -9.26 -10.08
CA ALA A 66 4.41 -8.97 -10.11
C ALA A 66 5.15 -9.50 -8.86
N ALA A 67 4.47 -9.59 -7.72
CA ALA A 67 5.06 -9.93 -6.43
C ALA A 67 4.17 -10.89 -5.62
N PRO A 68 4.00 -12.14 -6.07
CA PRO A 68 3.10 -13.11 -5.42
C PRO A 68 3.54 -13.52 -4.01
N GLU A 69 4.80 -13.27 -3.65
CA GLU A 69 5.37 -13.58 -2.32
C GLU A 69 5.27 -12.41 -1.33
N ALA A 70 4.73 -11.27 -1.75
CA ALA A 70 4.60 -10.09 -0.90
C ALA A 70 3.57 -10.31 0.23
N SER A 71 3.66 -9.51 1.30
CA SER A 71 2.59 -9.43 2.29
C SER A 71 1.43 -8.57 1.75
N TRP A 72 0.25 -8.69 2.36
CA TRP A 72 -0.90 -7.85 2.03
C TRP A 72 -0.60 -6.36 2.22
N ARG A 73 0.19 -6.00 3.25
CA ARG A 73 0.65 -4.63 3.45
C ARG A 73 1.52 -4.16 2.30
N GLN A 74 2.49 -4.95 1.88
CA GLN A 74 3.37 -4.62 0.76
C GLN A 74 2.60 -4.43 -0.54
N VAL A 75 1.62 -5.29 -0.79
CA VAL A 75 0.74 -5.19 -1.96
C VAL A 75 -0.11 -3.91 -1.89
N LEU A 76 -0.68 -3.60 -0.73
CA LEU A 76 -1.47 -2.38 -0.51
C LEU A 76 -0.63 -1.12 -0.72
N ASP A 77 0.56 -1.07 -0.11
CA ASP A 77 1.46 0.09 -0.20
C ASP A 77 1.94 0.32 -1.64
N ALA A 78 2.31 -0.75 -2.35
CA ALA A 78 2.72 -0.67 -3.75
C ALA A 78 1.56 -0.24 -4.67
N ALA A 79 0.36 -0.79 -4.47
CA ALA A 79 -0.82 -0.37 -5.22
C ALA A 79 -1.16 1.10 -4.95
N THR A 80 -1.12 1.53 -3.69
CA THR A 80 -1.35 2.93 -3.29
C THR A 80 -0.33 3.87 -3.92
N ALA A 81 0.95 3.52 -3.92
CA ALA A 81 2.01 4.31 -4.57
C ALA A 81 1.78 4.44 -6.08
N ALA A 82 1.35 3.36 -6.75
CA ALA A 82 1.01 3.39 -8.17
C ALA A 82 -0.18 4.31 -8.48
N MET A 83 -1.18 4.36 -7.58
CA MET A 83 -2.32 5.28 -7.70
C MET A 83 -1.93 6.74 -7.49
N THR A 84 -1.03 7.04 -6.58
CA THR A 84 -0.55 8.44 -6.38
C THR A 84 0.21 8.98 -7.58
N LEU A 85 0.71 8.15 -8.46
CA LEU A 85 1.34 8.50 -9.72
C LEU A 85 0.32 8.62 -10.87
N GLY A 86 -0.91 8.15 -10.68
CA GLY A 86 -2.01 8.18 -11.63
C GLY A 86 -2.94 9.39 -11.46
N PRO A 87 -4.04 9.43 -12.21
CA PRO A 87 -5.02 10.52 -12.14
C PRO A 87 -5.91 10.49 -10.90
N ALA A 88 -6.03 9.35 -10.22
CA ALA A 88 -6.92 9.18 -9.08
C ALA A 88 -6.38 9.86 -7.81
N ARG A 89 -7.30 10.41 -7.05
CA ARG A 89 -7.06 10.95 -5.71
C ARG A 89 -7.92 10.17 -4.71
N GLN A 90 -7.51 8.95 -4.45
CA GLN A 90 -8.12 8.10 -3.44
C GLN A 90 -7.02 7.45 -2.62
N MET A 91 -7.30 7.18 -1.35
CA MET A 91 -6.35 6.66 -0.38
C MET A 91 -6.84 5.29 0.09
N PRO A 92 -6.33 4.21 -0.50
CA PRO A 92 -6.62 2.86 -0.03
C PRO A 92 -6.17 2.65 1.41
N GLU A 93 -6.91 1.84 2.13
CA GLU A 93 -6.60 1.44 3.50
C GLU A 93 -6.69 -0.07 3.65
N GLY A 94 -6.03 -0.59 4.68
CA GLY A 94 -6.09 -2.01 5.00
C GLY A 94 -6.09 -2.25 6.50
N GLU A 95 -6.80 -3.28 6.93
CA GLU A 95 -6.85 -3.70 8.31
C GLU A 95 -6.98 -5.22 8.45
N GLY A 96 -6.65 -5.71 9.64
CA GLY A 96 -6.80 -7.11 10.01
C GLY A 96 -5.49 -7.76 10.45
N PRO A 97 -5.60 -8.85 11.21
CA PRO A 97 -4.43 -9.54 11.77
C PRO A 97 -3.50 -10.15 10.71
N LEU A 98 -4.02 -10.43 9.51
CA LEU A 98 -3.22 -10.97 8.40
C LEU A 98 -2.59 -9.90 7.49
N LEU A 99 -2.68 -8.61 7.84
CA LEU A 99 -2.17 -7.56 6.96
C LEU A 99 -0.67 -7.71 6.66
N ASP A 100 0.10 -8.21 7.62
CA ASP A 100 1.53 -8.47 7.48
C ASP A 100 1.86 -9.92 7.07
N ALA A 101 0.84 -10.74 6.87
CA ALA A 101 1.03 -12.10 6.35
C ALA A 101 1.26 -12.10 4.84
N GLN A 102 2.00 -13.09 4.37
CA GLN A 102 2.19 -13.34 2.96
C GLN A 102 0.84 -13.57 2.26
N VAL A 103 0.67 -13.01 1.08
CA VAL A 103 -0.55 -13.16 0.27
C VAL A 103 -0.83 -14.64 0.02
N PHE A 104 -2.06 -15.07 0.35
CA PHE A 104 -2.48 -16.48 0.29
C PHE A 104 -1.61 -17.46 1.11
N GLY A 105 -0.74 -16.95 1.98
CA GLY A 105 0.10 -17.71 2.89
C GLY A 105 -0.19 -17.40 4.35
N THR A 106 0.51 -18.09 5.25
CA THR A 106 0.42 -17.87 6.70
C THR A 106 1.72 -17.35 7.29
N ALA A 107 2.82 -17.32 6.52
CA ALA A 107 4.09 -16.77 6.96
C ALA A 107 4.01 -15.25 7.09
N MET A 108 4.51 -14.71 8.19
CA MET A 108 4.68 -13.25 8.33
C MET A 108 5.87 -12.83 7.50
N ALA A 109 5.66 -11.81 6.66
CA ALA A 109 6.73 -11.25 5.84
C ALA A 109 7.45 -10.14 6.61
N GLU A 110 8.74 -9.96 6.32
CA GLU A 110 9.50 -8.79 6.75
C GLU A 110 8.92 -7.53 6.11
N GLN A 111 9.06 -6.39 6.82
CA GLN A 111 8.54 -5.13 6.32
C GLN A 111 9.41 -4.60 5.19
N ARG A 112 9.06 -4.93 3.95
CA ARG A 112 9.70 -4.44 2.74
C ARG A 112 8.75 -3.57 1.93
N PHE A 113 9.31 -2.58 1.26
CA PHE A 113 8.60 -1.60 0.46
C PHE A 113 8.91 -1.79 -1.01
N ALA A 114 7.91 -1.72 -1.87
CA ALA A 114 8.12 -1.86 -3.30
C ALA A 114 9.00 -0.73 -3.86
N VAL A 115 9.89 -1.09 -4.79
CA VAL A 115 10.79 -0.17 -5.49
C VAL A 115 10.44 -0.16 -6.97
N THR A 116 10.33 1.04 -7.53
CA THR A 116 10.13 1.24 -8.97
C THR A 116 11.09 2.34 -9.45
N GLY A 117 12.09 1.94 -10.21
CA GLY A 117 13.19 2.85 -10.57
C GLY A 117 13.86 3.41 -9.32
N SER A 118 13.91 4.72 -9.17
CA SER A 118 14.45 5.40 -7.98
C SER A 118 13.39 5.78 -6.94
N THR A 119 12.19 5.20 -7.00
CA THR A 119 11.09 5.51 -6.09
C THR A 119 10.77 4.30 -5.21
N VAL A 120 10.62 4.54 -3.90
CA VAL A 120 10.18 3.56 -2.91
C VAL A 120 8.73 3.90 -2.51
N ALA A 121 7.87 2.89 -2.45
CA ALA A 121 6.47 3.00 -2.04
C ALA A 121 6.30 3.13 -0.51
N ALA A 122 7.14 3.94 0.11
CA ALA A 122 7.10 4.28 1.54
C ALA A 122 7.75 5.66 1.74
N GLY A 123 7.33 6.36 2.78
CA GLY A 123 7.83 7.69 3.08
C GLY A 123 7.81 7.99 4.58
N LEU A 124 7.61 9.25 4.94
CA LEU A 124 7.63 9.70 6.33
C LEU A 124 6.62 8.96 7.21
N LEU A 125 5.45 8.59 6.66
CA LEU A 125 4.42 7.86 7.42
C LEU A 125 4.81 6.42 7.74
N GLN A 126 5.73 5.83 6.98
CA GLN A 126 6.31 4.52 7.23
C GLN A 126 7.69 4.59 7.91
N GLY A 127 8.09 5.77 8.38
CA GLY A 127 9.35 5.97 9.08
C GLY A 127 10.57 6.16 8.19
N LEU A 128 10.39 6.30 6.86
CA LEU A 128 11.49 6.64 5.97
C LEU A 128 11.73 8.15 6.01
N ALA A 129 12.96 8.53 6.31
CA ALA A 129 13.41 9.90 6.27
C ALA A 129 14.66 10.05 5.39
N GLU A 130 14.93 11.26 4.96
CA GLU A 130 16.12 11.59 4.19
C GLU A 130 17.39 11.21 4.95
N GLY A 131 18.31 10.51 4.29
CA GLY A 131 19.53 9.96 4.88
C GLY A 131 19.37 8.54 5.44
N ALA A 132 18.18 7.92 5.42
CA ALA A 132 18.02 6.51 5.74
C ALA A 132 18.72 5.64 4.68
N GLU A 133 19.33 4.54 5.13
CA GLU A 133 19.91 3.53 4.25
C GLU A 133 18.94 2.36 4.07
N LEU A 134 18.73 1.95 2.83
CA LEU A 134 17.86 0.85 2.47
C LEU A 134 18.66 -0.27 1.80
N ALA A 135 18.42 -1.51 2.24
CA ALA A 135 18.85 -2.70 1.55
C ALA A 135 17.85 -3.06 0.44
N LEU A 136 18.34 -3.41 -0.73
CA LEU A 136 17.52 -3.76 -1.89
C LEU A 136 17.43 -5.28 -2.06
N TYR A 137 16.25 -5.75 -2.47
CA TYR A 137 15.95 -7.18 -2.66
C TYR A 137 15.19 -7.42 -3.96
N ALA A 138 15.34 -8.63 -4.50
CA ALA A 138 14.54 -9.09 -5.64
C ALA A 138 13.11 -9.47 -5.23
N SER A 139 12.94 -9.99 -4.00
CA SER A 139 11.66 -10.52 -3.48
C SER A 139 11.14 -9.72 -2.29
N GLY A 140 9.82 -9.69 -2.12
CA GLY A 140 9.15 -9.12 -0.95
C GLY A 140 9.35 -9.93 0.33
N ALA A 141 9.81 -11.16 0.24
CA ALA A 141 10.07 -12.04 1.37
C ALA A 141 11.35 -12.85 1.16
N GLY A 142 12.18 -12.94 2.21
CA GLY A 142 13.42 -13.69 2.18
C GLY A 142 14.47 -13.18 1.17
N GLY A 143 15.52 -13.96 0.97
CA GLY A 143 16.64 -13.66 0.07
C GLY A 143 17.69 -12.72 0.68
N ASP A 144 18.85 -12.67 0.02
CA ASP A 144 19.95 -11.81 0.44
C ASP A 144 19.81 -10.40 -0.20
N PRO A 145 20.32 -9.35 0.46
CA PRO A 145 20.34 -8.01 -0.10
C PRO A 145 21.21 -7.96 -1.36
N MET A 146 20.68 -7.34 -2.40
CA MET A 146 21.36 -7.15 -3.69
C MET A 146 22.26 -5.91 -3.71
N GLY A 147 22.02 -4.96 -2.81
CA GLY A 147 22.75 -3.69 -2.72
C GLY A 147 22.12 -2.77 -1.70
N PHE A 148 22.75 -1.61 -1.52
CA PHE A 148 22.30 -0.57 -0.58
C PHE A 148 22.15 0.76 -1.29
N VAL A 149 21.16 1.54 -0.88
CA VAL A 149 20.87 2.88 -1.41
C VAL A 149 20.48 3.82 -0.28
N THR A 150 20.58 5.11 -0.54
CA THR A 150 20.23 6.14 0.45
C THR A 150 18.98 6.89 0.01
N VAL A 151 18.10 7.17 0.95
CA VAL A 151 16.94 8.05 0.75
C VAL A 151 17.44 9.50 0.61
N THR A 152 17.17 10.11 -0.54
CA THR A 152 17.57 11.50 -0.85
C THR A 152 16.43 12.49 -0.67
N LYS A 153 15.18 12.03 -0.69
CA LYS A 153 13.98 12.81 -0.44
C LYS A 153 12.90 11.92 0.11
N ALA A 154 12.21 12.34 1.16
CA ALA A 154 11.07 11.65 1.70
C ALA A 154 9.83 12.55 1.67
N GLU A 155 8.75 12.04 1.07
CA GLU A 155 7.40 12.60 1.10
C GLU A 155 6.54 11.76 2.06
N ALA A 156 5.27 12.11 2.23
CA ALA A 156 4.41 11.42 3.19
C ALA A 156 4.35 9.89 2.97
N ARG A 157 4.22 9.43 1.72
CA ARG A 157 3.99 8.01 1.37
C ARG A 157 4.95 7.45 0.33
N ARG A 158 5.97 8.18 -0.06
CA ARG A 158 7.01 7.70 -0.97
C ARG A 158 8.33 8.39 -0.68
N ALA A 159 9.40 7.74 -1.08
CA ALA A 159 10.74 8.30 -1.01
C ALA A 159 11.46 8.15 -2.33
N THR A 160 12.40 9.06 -2.59
CA THR A 160 13.36 8.96 -3.69
C THR A 160 14.68 8.45 -3.14
N ILE A 161 15.29 7.51 -3.83
CA ILE A 161 16.55 6.89 -3.46
C ILE A 161 17.63 7.20 -4.49
N ALA A 162 18.87 7.24 -4.04
CA ALA A 162 20.07 7.34 -4.87
C ALA A 162 21.10 6.29 -4.46
N GLY A 163 21.84 5.81 -5.44
CA GLY A 163 22.85 4.78 -5.32
C GLY A 163 22.81 3.84 -6.53
N ASP A 164 23.56 2.78 -6.47
CA ASP A 164 23.51 1.73 -7.49
C ASP A 164 22.30 0.82 -7.22
N ILE A 165 21.34 0.84 -8.14
CA ILE A 165 20.13 0.00 -8.06
C ILE A 165 20.33 -1.19 -8.98
N PRO A 166 20.60 -2.39 -8.43
CA PRO A 166 20.85 -3.58 -9.24
C PRO A 166 19.64 -3.95 -10.11
N PRO A 167 19.85 -4.46 -11.32
CA PRO A 167 18.77 -5.00 -12.13
C PRO A 167 18.01 -6.10 -11.39
N GLY A 168 16.68 -6.02 -11.37
CA GLY A 168 15.82 -6.97 -10.65
C GLY A 168 15.55 -6.61 -9.19
N ALA A 169 16.16 -5.57 -8.64
CA ALA A 169 15.77 -5.06 -7.32
C ALA A 169 14.35 -4.46 -7.41
N ALA A 170 13.44 -5.02 -6.64
CA ALA A 170 12.02 -4.66 -6.64
C ALA A 170 11.50 -4.31 -5.24
N TRP A 171 12.28 -4.55 -4.20
CA TRP A 171 11.89 -4.31 -2.81
C TRP A 171 13.04 -3.68 -2.03
N ALA A 172 12.69 -2.90 -1.01
CA ALA A 172 13.62 -2.25 -0.10
C ALA A 172 13.21 -2.48 1.36
N GLU A 173 14.18 -2.65 2.22
CA GLU A 173 14.06 -2.80 3.67
C GLU A 173 14.97 -1.76 4.34
N VAL A 174 14.56 -1.24 5.50
CA VAL A 174 15.38 -0.27 6.25
C VAL A 174 16.59 -1.00 6.85
N ALA A 175 17.76 -0.72 6.32
CA ALA A 175 19.04 -1.22 6.87
C ALA A 175 19.55 -0.32 8.00
N ALA A 176 19.42 1.00 7.84
CA ALA A 176 19.74 1.97 8.88
C ALA A 176 18.76 3.14 8.83
N ALA A 177 18.26 3.55 9.99
CA ALA A 177 17.41 4.74 10.09
C ALA A 177 18.21 6.00 9.78
N ALA A 178 17.51 7.04 9.30
CA ALA A 178 18.12 8.36 9.11
C ALA A 178 18.73 8.88 10.41
N PRO A 179 19.87 9.58 10.34
CA PRO A 179 20.45 10.23 11.50
C PRO A 179 19.42 11.19 12.13
N ALA A 180 19.27 11.14 13.45
CA ALA A 180 18.41 12.09 14.14
C ALA A 180 18.93 13.52 13.90
N PRO A 181 18.05 14.50 13.57
CA PRO A 181 18.48 15.88 13.46
C PRO A 181 19.07 16.35 14.79
N PRO A 182 20.12 17.17 14.77
CA PRO A 182 20.70 17.71 15.99
C PRO A 182 19.63 18.50 16.75
N LEU A 183 19.43 18.15 18.02
CA LEU A 183 18.56 18.92 18.90
C LEU A 183 19.22 20.29 19.11
N THR A 184 18.64 21.31 18.52
CA THR A 184 18.98 22.71 18.85
C THR A 184 18.21 23.10 20.11
N LEU A 185 18.93 23.23 21.23
CA LEU A 185 18.42 23.78 22.47
C LEU A 185 18.39 25.30 22.40
#